data_fe28a5a5e4012f239fe121005395289a
#
_entry.id   fe28a5a5e4012f239fe121005395289a
#
_cell.length_a   1.000
_cell.length_b   1.000
_cell.length_c   1.000
_cell.angle_alpha   90.00
_cell.angle_beta   90.00
_cell.angle_gamma   90.00
#
_symmetry.space_group_name_H-M   'P 1'
#
loop_
_entity.id
_entity.type
_entity.pdbx_description
1 polymer ?
#
loop_
_entity_poly.entity_id
_entity_poly.type
_entity_poly.pdbx_seq_one_letter_code
_entity_poly.pdbx_strand_id
1 'polypeptide(L)'
;TVQASQAAVRVRPQLLDRLVNQAGEVSITRARLESEVGQIKGSLTDLTDNLERLRQQLRDIELQAETQMASRMEAAKAEGQSFDPLEFDRFTRFQEITRMMAESVNDVAT
;
A
#
# COMPACT_ATOMS: atom_id res chain seq x y z
N THR A 1 -34.88 -45.87 -26.92
CA THR A 1 -34.99 -46.97 -26.02
C THR A 1 -34.40 -46.66 -24.64
N VAL A 2 -34.66 -47.55 -23.73
CA VAL A 2 -34.27 -47.40 -22.34
C VAL A 2 -32.75 -47.22 -22.17
N GLN A 3 -31.96 -47.77 -23.04
CA GLN A 3 -30.50 -47.72 -22.94
C GLN A 3 -29.92 -46.36 -23.29
N ALA A 4 -30.56 -45.62 -24.16
CA ALA A 4 -30.10 -44.28 -24.53
C ALA A 4 -30.31 -43.27 -23.42
N SER A 5 -31.38 -43.44 -22.60
CA SER A 5 -31.67 -42.56 -21.47
C SER A 5 -30.87 -42.94 -20.22
N GLN A 6 -30.14 -44.04 -20.24
CA GLN A 6 -29.38 -44.54 -19.10
C GLN A 6 -27.87 -44.42 -19.34
N ALA A 7 -27.45 -43.28 -19.88
CA ALA A 7 -26.02 -43.01 -20.07
C ALA A 7 -25.36 -42.73 -18.73
N ALA A 8 -25.43 -43.69 -17.82
CA ALA A 8 -24.79 -43.60 -16.52
C ALA A 8 -23.44 -44.27 -16.53
N VAL A 9 -22.43 -43.59 -16.01
CA VAL A 9 -21.10 -44.13 -15.84
C VAL A 9 -21.04 -44.87 -14.52
N ARG A 10 -20.65 -46.12 -14.55
CA ARG A 10 -20.43 -46.89 -13.32
C ARG A 10 -19.08 -46.51 -12.72
N VAL A 11 -19.14 -45.99 -11.51
CA VAL A 11 -17.94 -45.65 -10.74
C VAL A 11 -17.89 -46.55 -9.52
N ARG A 12 -16.68 -47.08 -9.23
CA ARG A 12 -16.49 -47.87 -8.02
C ARG A 12 -16.76 -47.04 -6.79
N PRO A 13 -17.47 -47.63 -5.78
CA PRO A 13 -17.76 -46.85 -4.55
C PRO A 13 -16.52 -46.26 -3.89
N GLN A 14 -15.41 -46.98 -3.89
CA GLN A 14 -14.16 -46.51 -3.32
C GLN A 14 -13.57 -45.32 -4.08
N LEU A 15 -13.66 -45.35 -5.42
CA LEU A 15 -13.23 -44.21 -6.23
C LEU A 15 -14.14 -43.00 -6.01
N LEU A 16 -15.43 -43.25 -5.92
CA LEU A 16 -16.41 -42.19 -5.63
C LEU A 16 -16.11 -41.52 -4.28
N ASP A 17 -15.84 -42.32 -3.25
CA ASP A 17 -15.48 -41.80 -1.92
C ASP A 17 -14.21 -40.96 -1.98
N ARG A 18 -13.20 -41.40 -2.72
CA ARG A 18 -11.97 -40.63 -2.93
C ARG A 18 -12.23 -39.32 -3.63
N LEU A 19 -13.06 -39.32 -4.65
CA LEU A 19 -13.41 -38.10 -5.39
C LEU A 19 -14.18 -37.13 -4.49
N VAL A 20 -15.11 -37.63 -3.69
CA VAL A 20 -15.85 -36.80 -2.73
C VAL A 20 -14.91 -36.19 -1.70
N ASN A 21 -13.99 -37.00 -1.16
CA ASN A 21 -12.99 -36.52 -0.20
C ASN A 21 -12.07 -35.47 -0.81
N GLN A 22 -11.60 -35.69 -2.03
CA GLN A 22 -10.76 -34.74 -2.76
C GLN A 22 -11.50 -33.46 -3.06
N ALA A 23 -12.78 -33.55 -3.48
CA ALA A 23 -13.62 -32.40 -3.71
C ALA A 23 -13.81 -31.59 -2.43
N GLY A 24 -13.96 -32.29 -1.29
CA GLY A 24 -14.04 -31.65 0.02
C GLY A 24 -12.77 -30.90 0.39
N GLU A 25 -11.61 -31.52 0.17
CA GLU A 25 -10.30 -30.90 0.41
C GLU A 25 -10.08 -29.68 -0.47
N VAL A 26 -10.44 -29.78 -1.75
CA VAL A 26 -10.35 -28.67 -2.69
C VAL A 26 -11.23 -27.49 -2.22
N SER A 27 -12.47 -27.81 -1.79
CA SER A 27 -13.39 -26.83 -1.28
C SER A 27 -12.85 -26.08 -0.05
N ILE A 28 -12.26 -26.82 0.87
CA ILE A 28 -11.64 -26.26 2.08
C ILE A 28 -10.44 -25.38 1.71
N THR A 29 -9.58 -25.87 0.82
CA THR A 29 -8.42 -25.13 0.37
C THR A 29 -8.82 -23.84 -0.34
N ARG A 30 -9.85 -23.94 -1.19
CA ARG A 30 -10.41 -22.77 -1.90
C ARG A 30 -10.93 -21.72 -0.93
N ALA A 31 -11.69 -22.17 0.09
CA ALA A 31 -12.21 -21.26 1.11
C ALA A 31 -11.08 -20.57 1.87
N ARG A 32 -10.01 -21.31 2.19
CA ARG A 32 -8.83 -20.78 2.85
C ARG A 32 -8.13 -19.73 1.97
N LEU A 33 -7.97 -20.04 0.68
CA LEU A 33 -7.35 -19.12 -0.27
C LEU A 33 -8.17 -17.84 -0.42
N GLU A 34 -9.49 -17.95 -0.50
CA GLU A 34 -10.38 -16.80 -0.58
C GLU A 34 -10.24 -15.91 0.66
N SER A 35 -10.14 -16.53 1.84
CA SER A 35 -9.93 -15.82 3.09
C SER A 35 -8.59 -15.10 3.11
N GLU A 36 -7.51 -15.79 2.69
CA GLU A 36 -6.17 -15.20 2.64
C GLU A 36 -6.09 -14.05 1.63
N VAL A 37 -6.70 -14.22 0.47
CA VAL A 37 -6.78 -13.16 -0.54
C VAL A 37 -7.55 -11.96 0.01
N GLY A 38 -8.63 -12.21 0.74
CA GLY A 38 -9.39 -11.15 1.40
C GLY A 38 -8.55 -10.36 2.40
N GLN A 39 -7.73 -11.06 3.18
CA GLN A 39 -6.81 -10.44 4.14
C GLN A 39 -5.73 -9.61 3.43
N ILE A 40 -5.18 -10.13 2.35
CA ILE A 40 -4.18 -9.41 1.55
C ILE A 40 -4.80 -8.12 0.97
N LYS A 41 -5.99 -8.21 0.42
CA LYS A 41 -6.71 -7.03 -0.11
C LYS A 41 -6.95 -5.99 0.98
N GLY A 42 -7.35 -6.43 2.17
CA GLY A 42 -7.53 -5.55 3.32
C GLY A 42 -6.23 -4.86 3.72
N SER A 43 -5.14 -5.61 3.76
CA SER A 43 -3.81 -5.07 4.09
C SER A 43 -3.33 -4.07 3.03
N LEU A 44 -3.61 -4.34 1.76
CA LEU A 44 -3.26 -3.42 0.67
C LEU A 44 -4.05 -2.11 0.76
N THR A 45 -5.33 -2.20 1.12
CA THR A 45 -6.16 -1.01 1.35
C THR A 45 -5.59 -0.17 2.50
N ASP A 46 -5.25 -0.81 3.61
CA ASP A 46 -4.64 -0.15 4.76
C ASP A 46 -3.31 0.50 4.39
N LEU A 47 -2.49 -0.20 3.60
CA LEU A 47 -1.22 0.34 3.13
C LEU A 47 -1.44 1.59 2.25
N THR A 48 -2.39 1.53 1.34
CA THR A 48 -2.73 2.66 0.47
C THR A 48 -3.19 3.86 1.29
N ASP A 49 -4.03 3.64 2.29
CA ASP A 49 -4.49 4.69 3.19
C ASP A 49 -3.34 5.29 3.99
N ASN A 50 -2.43 4.46 4.46
CA ASN A 50 -1.24 4.91 5.19
C ASN A 50 -0.31 5.74 4.30
N LEU A 51 -0.14 5.32 3.04
CA LEU A 51 0.68 6.05 2.08
C LEU A 51 0.08 7.42 1.76
N GLU A 52 -1.24 7.51 1.62
CA GLU A 52 -1.92 8.78 1.39
C GLU A 52 -1.75 9.71 2.58
N ARG A 53 -1.86 9.18 3.79
CA ARG A 53 -1.64 9.93 5.03
C ARG A 53 -0.20 10.42 5.11
N LEU A 54 0.76 9.58 4.77
CA LEU A 54 2.17 9.93 4.75
C LEU A 54 2.45 11.04 3.73
N ARG A 55 1.83 10.96 2.57
CA ARG A 55 1.92 12.00 1.54
C ARG A 55 1.42 13.36 2.05
N GLN A 56 0.30 13.35 2.77
CA GLN A 56 -0.24 14.56 3.40
C GLN A 56 0.72 15.10 4.47
N GLN A 57 1.26 14.25 5.30
CA GLN A 57 2.21 14.64 6.34
C GLN A 57 3.48 15.26 5.74
N LEU A 58 3.98 14.69 4.64
CA LEU A 58 5.13 15.25 3.94
C LEU A 58 4.84 16.64 3.39
N ARG A 59 3.65 16.82 2.83
CA ARG A 59 3.21 18.13 2.31
C ARG A 59 3.12 19.16 3.43
N ASP A 60 2.57 18.77 4.58
CA ASP A 60 2.48 19.65 5.75
C ASP A 60 3.87 20.04 6.26
N ILE A 61 4.81 19.09 6.28
CA ILE A 61 6.19 19.35 6.67
C ILE A 61 6.84 20.36 5.73
N GLU A 62 6.64 20.19 4.42
CA GLU A 62 7.18 21.13 3.43
C GLU A 62 6.63 22.54 3.63
N LEU A 63 5.32 22.66 3.85
CA LEU A 63 4.69 23.95 4.08
C LEU A 63 5.20 24.60 5.37
N GLN A 64 5.34 23.84 6.44
CA GLN A 64 5.88 24.34 7.69
C GLN A 64 7.31 24.81 7.54
N ALA A 65 8.13 24.03 6.83
CA ALA A 65 9.52 24.39 6.61
C ALA A 65 9.64 25.68 5.80
N GLU A 66 8.85 25.83 4.74
CA GLU A 66 8.82 27.05 3.93
C GLU A 66 8.36 28.25 4.74
N THR A 67 7.33 28.10 5.56
CA THR A 67 6.81 29.14 6.42
C THR A 67 7.85 29.60 7.45
N GLN A 68 8.52 28.64 8.09
CA GLN A 68 9.59 28.94 9.05
C GLN A 68 10.75 29.65 8.39
N MET A 69 11.13 29.20 7.20
CA MET A 69 12.22 29.79 6.45
C MET A 69 11.91 31.23 6.05
N ALA A 70 10.70 31.48 5.54
CA ALA A 70 10.23 32.82 5.17
C ALA A 70 10.21 33.74 6.41
N SER A 71 9.74 33.23 7.53
CA SER A 71 9.71 33.97 8.81
C SER A 71 11.10 34.35 9.29
N ARG A 72 12.07 33.42 9.18
CA ARG A 72 13.45 33.67 9.56
C ARG A 72 14.13 34.68 8.64
N MET A 73 13.83 34.59 7.34
CA MET A 73 14.36 35.55 6.37
C MET A 73 13.84 36.96 6.65
N GLU A 74 12.57 37.12 6.96
CA GLU A 74 12.00 38.42 7.32
C GLU A 74 12.59 38.97 8.60
N ALA A 75 12.74 38.10 9.61
CA ALA A 75 13.36 38.49 10.89
C ALA A 75 14.81 38.94 10.68
N ALA A 76 15.57 38.26 9.84
CA ALA A 76 16.94 38.62 9.53
C ALA A 76 17.01 39.97 8.80
N LYS A 77 16.09 40.24 7.88
CA LYS A 77 16.00 41.51 7.20
C LYS A 77 15.62 42.65 8.13
N ALA A 78 14.66 42.41 9.03
CA ALA A 78 14.21 43.39 10.00
C ALA A 78 15.32 43.78 10.98
N GLU A 79 16.22 42.84 11.31
CA GLU A 79 17.35 43.08 12.17
C GLU A 79 18.58 43.66 11.45
N GLY A 80 18.49 43.80 10.14
CA GLY A 80 19.60 44.26 9.30
C GLY A 80 20.73 43.27 9.13
N GLN A 81 20.52 42.04 9.54
CA GLN A 81 21.51 40.97 9.39
C GLN A 81 21.29 40.21 8.09
N SER A 82 22.37 39.76 7.46
CA SER A 82 22.26 38.86 6.33
C SER A 82 21.93 37.46 6.82
N PHE A 83 21.13 36.75 6.01
CA PHE A 83 20.74 35.37 6.30
C PHE A 83 21.98 34.47 6.28
N ASP A 84 22.09 33.58 7.27
CA ASP A 84 23.21 32.65 7.37
C ASP A 84 23.19 31.65 6.22
N PRO A 85 24.25 31.58 5.38
CA PRO A 85 24.30 30.58 4.29
C PRO A 85 24.18 29.15 4.77
N LEU A 86 24.65 28.87 5.98
CA LEU A 86 24.57 27.52 6.56
C LEU A 86 23.13 27.09 6.82
N GLU A 87 22.28 28.00 7.30
CA GLU A 87 20.86 27.73 7.49
C GLU A 87 20.15 27.51 6.17
N PHE A 88 20.49 28.27 5.16
CA PHE A 88 19.95 28.12 3.81
C PHE A 88 20.34 26.76 3.22
N ASP A 89 21.58 26.33 3.41
CA ASP A 89 22.03 25.02 2.97
C ASP A 89 21.29 23.89 3.67
N ARG A 90 21.07 24.04 4.97
CA ARG A 90 20.27 23.07 5.75
C ARG A 90 18.83 22.97 5.24
N PHE A 91 18.25 24.09 4.91
CA PHE A 91 16.88 24.13 4.39
C PHE A 91 16.81 23.46 3.02
N THR A 92 17.74 23.75 2.13
CA THR A 92 17.81 23.13 0.81
C THR A 92 17.96 21.63 0.92
N ARG A 93 18.83 21.18 1.82
CA ARG A 93 19.04 19.74 2.08
C ARG A 93 17.77 19.09 2.64
N PHE A 94 17.09 19.77 3.52
CA PHE A 94 15.81 19.31 4.06
C PHE A 94 14.76 19.15 2.97
N GLN A 95 14.67 20.12 2.05
CA GLN A 95 13.76 20.05 0.91
C GLN A 95 14.07 18.85 -0.01
N GLU A 96 15.37 18.60 -0.25
CA GLU A 96 15.79 17.46 -1.06
C GLU A 96 15.36 16.14 -0.42
N ILE A 97 15.58 16.00 0.89
CA ILE A 97 15.21 14.80 1.63
C ILE A 97 13.70 14.60 1.58
N THR A 98 12.93 15.64 1.80
CA THR A 98 11.46 15.59 1.78
C THR A 98 10.96 15.19 0.40
N ARG A 99 11.58 15.74 -0.66
CA ARG A 99 11.23 15.38 -2.04
C ARG A 99 11.55 13.91 -2.33
N MET A 100 12.70 13.43 -1.88
CA MET A 100 13.08 12.02 -2.04
C MET A 100 12.11 11.11 -1.31
N MET A 101 11.65 11.49 -0.12
CA MET A 101 10.64 10.74 0.61
C MET A 101 9.31 10.71 -0.15
N ALA A 102 8.90 11.83 -0.73
CA ALA A 102 7.67 11.92 -1.52
C ALA A 102 7.76 11.03 -2.77
N GLU A 103 8.90 10.99 -3.43
CA GLU A 103 9.15 10.10 -4.56
C GLU A 103 9.05 8.64 -4.14
N SER A 104 9.64 8.28 -2.99
CA SER A 104 9.57 6.93 -2.45
C SER A 104 8.14 6.51 -2.15
N VAL A 105 7.34 7.40 -1.58
CA VAL A 105 5.91 7.15 -1.31
C VAL A 105 5.16 6.93 -2.62
N ASN A 106 5.41 7.76 -3.63
CA ASN A 106 4.78 7.61 -4.94
C ASN A 106 5.14 6.30 -5.62
N ASP A 107 6.41 5.89 -5.51
CA ASP A 107 6.88 4.62 -6.08
C ASP A 107 6.17 3.42 -5.45
N VAL A 108 5.95 3.45 -4.15
CA VAL A 108 5.23 2.37 -3.46
C VAL A 108 3.75 2.38 -3.81
N ALA A 109 3.17 3.58 -4.03
CA ALA A 109 1.75 3.74 -4.35
C ALA A 109 1.40 3.31 -5.78
N THR A 110 2.37 3.25 -6.69
CA THR A 110 2.15 2.77 -8.07
C THR A 110 2.44 1.28 -8.17
#